data_29933be7f329617ed2611852b33c9e31
#
_entry.id   29933be7f329617ed2611852b33c9e31
#
_cell.length_a   1.000
_cell.length_b   1.000
_cell.length_c   1.000
_cell.angle_alpha   90.00
_cell.angle_beta   90.00
_cell.angle_gamma   90.00
#
_symmetry.space_group_name_H-M   'P 1'
#
loop_
_entity.id
_entity.type
_entity.pdbx_description
1 polymer ?
#
loop_
_entity_poly.entity_id
_entity_poly.type
_entity_poly.pdbx_seq_one_letter_code
_entity_poly.pdbx_strand_id
1 'polypeptide(L)'
;NILIKLQSIYKLIKKGVKNMDTTMIILAVIIIIILAIVLYLISGYNGLVNARNRVKNSYSQIDVQLKRRNDLIPNLVETVKGYAGHEKDVFENVTKARSGLMNAGSVKEVSEANNALTGALTSLFAIAENYPELKADQNFKELQSELTETEDKISYSRQFYNDAVLMYNNKCEQFPSNIIAGMFNFKEADFFEIASGEREAPKVQF
;
A
#
# COMPACT_ATOMS: atom_id res chain seq x y z
N ASN A 1 42.50 21.89 22.06
CA ASN A 1 42.42 20.63 22.85
C ASN A 1 42.00 19.39 22.08
N ILE A 2 41.19 19.49 21.02
CA ILE A 2 40.76 18.34 20.19
C ILE A 2 41.89 17.86 19.28
N LEU A 3 42.64 18.75 18.65
CA LEU A 3 43.79 18.44 17.79
C LEU A 3 44.91 17.70 18.54
N ILE A 4 45.19 18.06 19.79
CA ILE A 4 46.19 17.39 20.62
C ILE A 4 45.74 15.96 20.97
N LYS A 5 44.43 15.75 21.25
CA LYS A 5 43.87 14.40 21.47
C LYS A 5 43.95 13.56 20.22
N LEU A 6 43.62 14.10 19.05
CA LEU A 6 43.71 13.40 17.77
C LEU A 6 45.16 13.02 17.42
N GLN A 7 46.11 13.90 17.64
CA GLN A 7 47.55 13.56 17.44
C GLN A 7 48.05 12.51 18.43
N SER A 8 47.58 12.54 19.68
CA SER A 8 47.91 11.50 20.65
C SER A 8 47.35 10.12 20.26
N ILE A 9 46.10 10.07 19.83
CA ILE A 9 45.44 8.82 19.33
C ILE A 9 46.16 8.32 18.08
N TYR A 10 46.49 9.20 17.12
CA TYR A 10 47.26 8.82 15.92
C TYR A 10 48.65 8.23 16.26
N LYS A 11 49.37 8.84 17.22
CA LYS A 11 50.67 8.31 17.67
C LYS A 11 50.54 6.95 18.36
N LEU A 12 49.50 6.73 19.16
CA LEU A 12 49.23 5.45 19.82
C LEU A 12 48.90 4.37 18.81
N ILE A 13 48.05 4.66 17.81
CA ILE A 13 47.70 3.74 16.71
C ILE A 13 48.96 3.39 15.90
N LYS A 14 49.77 4.39 15.52
CA LYS A 14 51.01 4.19 14.74
C LYS A 14 52.05 3.37 15.49
N LYS A 15 52.17 3.53 16.83
CA LYS A 15 53.07 2.75 17.69
C LYS A 15 52.55 1.31 17.86
N GLY A 16 51.25 1.08 17.98
CA GLY A 16 50.62 -0.25 18.05
C GLY A 16 50.82 -1.06 16.78
N VAL A 17 50.59 -0.43 15.61
CA VAL A 17 50.75 -1.07 14.29
C VAL A 17 52.26 -1.44 14.00
N LYS A 18 53.23 -0.64 14.47
CA LYS A 18 54.66 -0.90 14.22
C LYS A 18 55.19 -2.13 14.98
N ASN A 19 54.50 -2.58 16.02
CA ASN A 19 54.91 -3.72 16.84
C ASN A 19 54.05 -4.97 16.63
N MET A 20 53.11 -4.96 15.64
CA MET A 20 52.28 -6.10 15.29
C MET A 20 52.92 -6.91 14.18
N ASP A 21 53.04 -8.23 14.38
CA ASP A 21 53.43 -9.16 13.32
C ASP A 21 52.43 -9.08 12.16
N THR A 22 52.94 -9.26 10.92
CA THR A 22 52.11 -9.18 9.70
C THR A 22 50.86 -10.07 9.77
N THR A 23 50.97 -11.23 10.41
CA THR A 23 49.85 -12.15 10.70
C THR A 23 48.75 -11.51 11.57
N MET A 24 49.10 -10.76 12.58
CA MET A 24 48.15 -10.07 13.44
C MET A 24 47.40 -8.94 12.71
N ILE A 25 48.09 -8.26 11.81
CA ILE A 25 47.46 -7.22 10.95
C ILE A 25 46.46 -7.86 10.01
N ILE A 26 46.78 -8.97 9.36
CA ILE A 26 45.87 -9.70 8.46
C ILE A 26 44.66 -10.19 9.23
N LEU A 27 44.84 -10.77 10.41
CA LEU A 27 43.72 -11.21 11.26
C LEU A 27 42.80 -10.05 11.66
N ALA A 28 43.37 -8.92 12.06
CA ALA A 28 42.57 -7.73 12.40
C ALA A 28 41.74 -7.21 11.21
N VAL A 29 42.30 -7.18 10.00
CA VAL A 29 41.60 -6.79 8.78
C VAL A 29 40.46 -7.77 8.47
N ILE A 30 40.68 -9.07 8.58
CA ILE A 30 39.65 -10.10 8.37
C ILE A 30 38.48 -9.90 9.37
N ILE A 31 38.77 -9.67 10.65
CA ILE A 31 37.75 -9.43 11.68
C ILE A 31 36.94 -8.19 11.35
N ILE A 32 37.61 -7.10 10.92
CA ILE A 32 36.88 -5.85 10.55
C ILE A 32 35.98 -6.09 9.34
N ILE A 33 36.44 -6.84 8.33
CA ILE A 33 35.61 -7.18 7.16
C ILE A 33 34.38 -8.01 7.57
N ILE A 34 34.59 -9.04 8.41
CA ILE A 34 33.47 -9.88 8.92
C ILE A 34 32.49 -9.02 9.69
N LEU A 35 32.95 -8.15 10.57
CA LEU A 35 32.08 -7.25 11.35
C LEU A 35 31.29 -6.31 10.43
N ALA A 36 31.92 -5.74 9.40
CA ALA A 36 31.26 -4.90 8.42
C ALA A 36 30.16 -5.66 7.65
N ILE A 37 30.43 -6.90 7.24
CA ILE A 37 29.45 -7.77 6.59
C ILE A 37 28.25 -8.05 7.52
N VAL A 38 28.51 -8.40 8.78
CA VAL A 38 27.45 -8.67 9.77
C VAL A 38 26.58 -7.42 9.99
N LEU A 39 27.18 -6.25 10.18
CA LEU A 39 26.44 -4.99 10.33
C LEU A 39 25.62 -4.66 9.08
N TYR A 40 26.17 -4.91 7.90
CA TYR A 40 25.46 -4.74 6.63
C TYR A 40 24.25 -5.67 6.54
N LEU A 41 24.37 -6.95 6.88
CA LEU A 41 23.26 -7.92 6.88
C LEU A 41 22.15 -7.51 7.85
N ILE A 42 22.51 -7.11 9.07
CA ILE A 42 21.54 -6.64 10.08
C ILE A 42 20.78 -5.40 9.57
N SER A 43 21.51 -4.41 9.05
CA SER A 43 20.91 -3.18 8.54
C SER A 43 20.00 -3.44 7.33
N GLY A 44 20.43 -4.28 6.40
CA GLY A 44 19.66 -4.65 5.22
C GLY A 44 18.39 -5.44 5.57
N TYR A 45 18.51 -6.41 6.48
CA TYR A 45 17.34 -7.14 7.00
C TYR A 45 16.31 -6.21 7.66
N ASN A 46 16.77 -5.35 8.57
CA ASN A 46 15.89 -4.38 9.23
C ASN A 46 15.26 -3.40 8.22
N GLY A 47 16.00 -3.01 7.18
CA GLY A 47 15.50 -2.18 6.10
C GLY A 47 14.38 -2.84 5.28
N LEU A 48 14.49 -4.15 5.01
CA LEU A 48 13.44 -4.95 4.34
C LEU A 48 12.22 -5.14 5.23
N VAL A 49 12.42 -5.45 6.52
CA VAL A 49 11.31 -5.58 7.49
C VAL A 49 10.52 -4.28 7.59
N ASN A 50 11.21 -3.14 7.70
CA ASN A 50 10.56 -1.83 7.78
C ASN A 50 9.77 -1.51 6.50
N ALA A 51 10.33 -1.79 5.32
CA ALA A 51 9.64 -1.58 4.05
C ALA A 51 8.39 -2.47 3.95
N ARG A 52 8.48 -3.76 4.30
CA ARG A 52 7.34 -4.69 4.36
C ARG A 52 6.26 -4.22 5.34
N ASN A 53 6.64 -3.73 6.51
CA ASN A 53 5.69 -3.21 7.49
C ASN A 53 5.00 -1.94 6.98
N ARG A 54 5.71 -1.10 6.20
CA ARG A 54 5.10 0.06 5.54
C ARG A 54 4.03 -0.35 4.54
N VAL A 55 4.28 -1.39 3.72
CA VAL A 55 3.26 -1.97 2.83
C VAL A 55 2.03 -2.42 3.60
N LYS A 56 2.21 -3.19 4.69
CA LYS A 56 1.10 -3.65 5.53
C LYS A 56 0.29 -2.50 6.14
N ASN A 57 0.97 -1.47 6.63
CA ASN A 57 0.31 -0.30 7.21
C ASN A 57 -0.49 0.48 6.16
N SER A 58 0.07 0.67 4.96
CA SER A 58 -0.63 1.33 3.86
C SER A 58 -1.85 0.53 3.40
N TYR A 59 -1.76 -0.81 3.37
CA TYR A 59 -2.91 -1.66 3.07
C TYR A 59 -4.03 -1.53 4.11
N SER A 60 -3.68 -1.47 5.39
CA SER A 60 -4.67 -1.29 6.46
C SER A 60 -5.45 0.02 6.32
N GLN A 61 -4.85 1.07 5.74
CA GLN A 61 -5.56 2.32 5.45
C GLN A 61 -6.61 2.14 4.34
N ILE A 62 -6.31 1.35 3.31
CA ILE A 62 -7.28 0.98 2.28
C ILE A 62 -8.43 0.20 2.91
N ASP A 63 -8.11 -0.81 3.72
CA ASP A 63 -9.10 -1.70 4.35
C ASP A 63 -10.11 -0.93 5.21
N VAL A 64 -9.66 0.06 5.98
CA VAL A 64 -10.53 0.94 6.75
C VAL A 64 -11.53 1.69 5.87
N GLN A 65 -11.09 2.22 4.72
CA GLN A 65 -11.97 2.95 3.80
C GLN A 65 -12.92 2.02 3.06
N LEU A 66 -12.45 0.85 2.64
CA LEU A 66 -13.29 -0.20 2.02
C LEU A 66 -14.39 -0.67 2.98
N LYS A 67 -14.05 -0.85 4.25
CA LYS A 67 -15.03 -1.19 5.29
C LYS A 67 -16.08 -0.09 5.45
N ARG A 68 -15.66 1.18 5.58
CA ARG A 68 -16.58 2.31 5.66
C ARG A 68 -17.53 2.35 4.46
N ARG A 69 -17.00 2.20 3.24
CA ARG A 69 -17.77 2.14 2.02
C ARG A 69 -18.81 1.02 2.05
N ASN A 70 -18.39 -0.17 2.47
CA ASN A 70 -19.22 -1.36 2.55
C ASN A 70 -20.34 -1.21 3.58
N ASP A 71 -20.12 -0.47 4.66
CA ASP A 71 -21.09 -0.23 5.72
C ASP A 71 -22.16 0.81 5.31
N LEU A 72 -21.85 1.74 4.39
CA LEU A 72 -22.79 2.73 3.85
C LEU A 72 -23.79 2.15 2.83
N ILE A 73 -23.40 1.10 2.10
CA ILE A 73 -24.17 0.55 0.97
C ILE A 73 -25.57 0.04 1.36
N PRO A 74 -25.79 -0.69 2.47
CA PRO A 74 -27.13 -1.11 2.84
C PRO A 74 -28.09 0.05 3.01
N ASN A 75 -27.67 1.13 3.64
CA ASN A 75 -28.49 2.33 3.84
C ASN A 75 -28.83 3.00 2.50
N LEU A 76 -27.85 3.09 1.60
CA LEU A 76 -28.09 3.60 0.25
C LEU A 76 -29.12 2.76 -0.50
N VAL A 77 -28.96 1.43 -0.50
CA VAL A 77 -29.87 0.50 -1.17
C VAL A 77 -31.29 0.63 -0.62
N GLU A 78 -31.48 0.69 0.70
CA GLU A 78 -32.80 0.85 1.31
C GLU A 78 -33.42 2.23 1.00
N THR A 79 -32.62 3.31 1.00
CA THR A 79 -33.11 4.64 0.60
C THR A 79 -33.58 4.63 -0.86
N VAL A 80 -32.80 4.06 -1.78
CA VAL A 80 -33.17 4.02 -3.21
C VAL A 80 -34.39 3.12 -3.46
N LYS A 81 -34.51 1.99 -2.77
CA LYS A 81 -35.67 1.09 -2.85
C LYS A 81 -36.99 1.78 -2.48
N GLY A 82 -36.95 2.73 -1.56
CA GLY A 82 -38.15 3.50 -1.16
C GLY A 82 -38.78 4.28 -2.32
N TYR A 83 -37.99 4.66 -3.33
CA TYR A 83 -38.41 5.46 -4.48
C TYR A 83 -38.42 4.66 -5.81
N ALA A 84 -37.50 3.71 -5.96
CA ALA A 84 -37.25 2.97 -7.22
C ALA A 84 -37.39 1.44 -7.03
N GLY A 85 -38.42 0.97 -6.32
CA GLY A 85 -38.57 -0.44 -5.92
C GLY A 85 -38.65 -1.45 -7.06
N HIS A 86 -38.79 -1.02 -8.31
CA HIS A 86 -38.88 -1.90 -9.50
C HIS A 86 -37.50 -2.29 -10.07
N GLU A 87 -36.41 -1.62 -9.66
CA GLU A 87 -35.05 -1.77 -10.19
C GLU A 87 -34.28 -2.94 -9.53
N LYS A 88 -34.90 -4.13 -9.50
CA LYS A 88 -34.39 -5.29 -8.76
C LYS A 88 -32.99 -5.72 -9.18
N ASP A 89 -32.71 -5.73 -10.49
CA ASP A 89 -31.43 -6.19 -11.03
C ASP A 89 -30.25 -5.34 -10.55
N VAL A 90 -30.48 -4.03 -10.39
CA VAL A 90 -29.43 -3.12 -9.92
C VAL A 90 -29.13 -3.34 -8.43
N PHE A 91 -30.18 -3.56 -7.62
CA PHE A 91 -30.01 -3.88 -6.20
C PHE A 91 -29.29 -5.22 -5.99
N GLU A 92 -29.61 -6.24 -6.80
CA GLU A 92 -28.94 -7.54 -6.78
C GLU A 92 -27.48 -7.40 -7.17
N ASN A 93 -27.17 -6.63 -8.21
CA ASN A 93 -25.78 -6.37 -8.65
C ASN A 93 -24.96 -5.67 -7.56
N VAL A 94 -25.51 -4.64 -6.90
CA VAL A 94 -24.82 -3.96 -5.79
C VAL A 94 -24.59 -4.91 -4.63
N THR A 95 -25.61 -5.70 -4.24
CA THR A 95 -25.52 -6.66 -3.15
C THR A 95 -24.47 -7.76 -3.45
N LYS A 96 -24.44 -8.25 -4.68
CA LYS A 96 -23.46 -9.25 -5.16
C LYS A 96 -22.05 -8.68 -5.15
N ALA A 97 -21.85 -7.48 -5.68
CA ALA A 97 -20.55 -6.81 -5.69
C ALA A 97 -20.04 -6.54 -4.28
N ARG A 98 -20.92 -6.07 -3.37
CA ARG A 98 -20.63 -5.91 -1.96
C ARG A 98 -20.18 -7.21 -1.30
N SER A 99 -20.90 -8.31 -1.54
CA SER A 99 -20.53 -9.62 -1.00
C SER A 99 -19.20 -10.11 -1.57
N GLY A 100 -18.91 -9.85 -2.84
CA GLY A 100 -17.64 -10.16 -3.47
C GLY A 100 -16.47 -9.48 -2.76
N LEU A 101 -16.62 -8.18 -2.43
CA LEU A 101 -15.60 -7.44 -1.71
C LEU A 101 -15.36 -7.97 -0.28
N MET A 102 -16.41 -8.38 0.42
CA MET A 102 -16.30 -8.95 1.77
C MET A 102 -15.58 -10.31 1.81
N ASN A 103 -15.66 -11.07 0.72
CA ASN A 103 -15.09 -12.42 0.63
C ASN A 103 -13.71 -12.45 -0.05
N ALA A 104 -13.23 -11.32 -0.55
CA ALA A 104 -11.93 -11.22 -1.19
C ALA A 104 -10.80 -11.45 -0.18
N GLY A 105 -9.89 -12.39 -0.48
CA GLY A 105 -8.83 -12.81 0.42
C GLY A 105 -7.42 -12.34 0.02
N SER A 106 -7.25 -11.85 -1.21
CA SER A 106 -5.97 -11.34 -1.71
C SER A 106 -6.10 -9.89 -2.16
N VAL A 107 -4.97 -9.16 -2.22
CA VAL A 107 -4.94 -7.77 -2.71
C VAL A 107 -5.54 -7.66 -4.12
N LYS A 108 -5.24 -8.61 -4.99
CA LYS A 108 -5.78 -8.65 -6.35
C LYS A 108 -7.29 -8.84 -6.35
N GLU A 109 -7.81 -9.80 -5.59
CA GLU A 109 -9.25 -10.04 -5.47
C GLU A 109 -9.98 -8.82 -4.87
N VAL A 110 -9.39 -8.17 -3.86
CA VAL A 110 -9.95 -6.94 -3.27
C VAL A 110 -9.99 -5.81 -4.31
N SER A 111 -8.94 -5.68 -5.12
CA SER A 111 -8.89 -4.68 -6.19
C SER A 111 -9.98 -4.91 -7.24
N GLU A 112 -10.11 -6.15 -7.74
CA GLU A 112 -11.14 -6.53 -8.73
C GLU A 112 -12.55 -6.34 -8.16
N ALA A 113 -12.79 -6.78 -6.93
CA ALA A 113 -14.08 -6.65 -6.27
C ALA A 113 -14.46 -5.18 -5.97
N ASN A 114 -13.49 -4.34 -5.60
CA ASN A 114 -13.72 -2.91 -5.44
C ASN A 114 -14.10 -2.24 -6.76
N ASN A 115 -13.43 -2.59 -7.86
CA ASN A 115 -13.77 -2.07 -9.19
C ASN A 115 -15.19 -2.49 -9.62
N ALA A 116 -15.57 -3.75 -9.36
CA ALA A 116 -16.93 -4.24 -9.62
C ALA A 116 -17.98 -3.48 -8.79
N LEU A 117 -17.67 -3.20 -7.52
CA LEU A 117 -18.55 -2.44 -6.64
C LEU A 117 -18.69 -0.98 -7.11
N THR A 118 -17.62 -0.33 -7.55
CA THR A 118 -17.66 1.02 -8.13
C THR A 118 -18.59 1.06 -9.35
N GLY A 119 -18.50 0.09 -10.26
CA GLY A 119 -19.40 -0.02 -11.42
C GLY A 119 -20.87 -0.23 -11.02
N ALA A 120 -21.14 -1.08 -10.03
CA ALA A 120 -22.48 -1.32 -9.54
C ALA A 120 -23.08 -0.06 -8.87
N LEU A 121 -22.30 0.69 -8.08
CA LEU A 121 -22.75 1.95 -7.48
C LEU A 121 -22.99 3.04 -8.52
N THR A 122 -22.15 3.12 -9.56
CA THR A 122 -22.38 4.05 -10.69
C THR A 122 -23.73 3.78 -11.35
N SER A 123 -24.09 2.50 -11.56
CA SER A 123 -25.38 2.10 -12.10
C SER A 123 -26.54 2.47 -11.15
N LEU A 124 -26.35 2.30 -9.85
CA LEU A 124 -27.35 2.70 -8.85
C LEU A 124 -27.58 4.23 -8.83
N PHE A 125 -26.52 5.03 -8.91
CA PHE A 125 -26.64 6.49 -8.98
C PHE A 125 -27.29 6.96 -10.29
N ALA A 126 -27.05 6.26 -11.39
CA ALA A 126 -27.71 6.57 -12.67
C ALA A 126 -29.23 6.40 -12.62
N ILE A 127 -29.75 5.46 -11.80
CA ILE A 127 -31.19 5.32 -11.58
C ILE A 127 -31.78 6.57 -10.91
N ALA A 128 -31.08 7.16 -9.95
CA ALA A 128 -31.56 8.34 -9.23
C ALA A 128 -31.86 9.53 -10.15
N GLU A 129 -31.22 9.60 -11.34
CA GLU A 129 -31.50 10.63 -12.33
C GLU A 129 -32.94 10.53 -12.89
N ASN A 130 -33.53 9.33 -12.90
CA ASN A 130 -34.91 9.08 -13.36
C ASN A 130 -35.96 9.31 -12.26
N TYR A 131 -35.53 9.52 -11.02
CA TYR A 131 -36.41 9.69 -9.86
C TYR A 131 -36.14 11.03 -9.16
N PRO A 132 -36.77 12.15 -9.59
CA PRO A 132 -36.53 13.50 -9.04
C PRO A 132 -36.72 13.61 -7.53
N GLU A 133 -37.69 12.87 -6.97
CA GLU A 133 -37.96 12.85 -5.52
C GLU A 133 -36.79 12.22 -4.73
N LEU A 134 -36.22 11.12 -5.23
CA LEU A 134 -35.01 10.51 -4.67
C LEU A 134 -33.81 11.47 -4.75
N LYS A 135 -33.63 12.12 -5.90
CA LYS A 135 -32.56 13.10 -6.10
C LYS A 135 -32.69 14.32 -5.18
N ALA A 136 -33.92 14.65 -4.74
CA ALA A 136 -34.18 15.72 -3.78
C ALA A 136 -34.01 15.27 -2.32
N ASP A 137 -34.04 13.96 -2.04
CA ASP A 137 -33.97 13.40 -0.70
C ASP A 137 -32.62 13.73 -0.01
N GLN A 138 -32.72 14.20 1.24
CA GLN A 138 -31.53 14.65 1.97
C GLN A 138 -30.61 13.48 2.37
N ASN A 139 -31.18 12.35 2.82
CA ASN A 139 -30.41 11.18 3.21
C ASN A 139 -29.66 10.59 2.01
N PHE A 140 -30.31 10.58 0.83
CA PHE A 140 -29.66 10.12 -0.41
C PHE A 140 -28.46 10.99 -0.76
N LYS A 141 -28.59 12.33 -0.69
CA LYS A 141 -27.49 13.27 -0.96
C LYS A 141 -26.32 13.10 0.02
N GLU A 142 -26.63 12.92 1.30
CA GLU A 142 -25.61 12.69 2.34
C GLU A 142 -24.87 11.38 2.08
N LEU A 143 -25.57 10.28 1.81
CA LEU A 143 -24.97 8.99 1.49
C LEU A 143 -24.14 9.03 0.21
N GLN A 144 -24.63 9.72 -0.82
CA GLN A 144 -23.86 9.94 -2.07
C GLN A 144 -22.57 10.71 -1.81
N SER A 145 -22.66 11.79 -1.02
CA SER A 145 -21.49 12.59 -0.65
C SER A 145 -20.47 11.78 0.15
N GLU A 146 -20.92 11.01 1.16
CA GLU A 146 -20.05 10.15 1.96
C GLU A 146 -19.38 9.04 1.14
N LEU A 147 -20.12 8.45 0.20
CA LEU A 147 -19.57 7.43 -0.70
C LEU A 147 -18.54 8.02 -1.67
N THR A 148 -18.78 9.22 -2.19
CA THR A 148 -17.82 9.95 -3.02
C THR A 148 -16.54 10.28 -2.24
N GLU A 149 -16.70 10.84 -1.03
CA GLU A 149 -15.54 11.12 -0.15
C GLU A 149 -14.74 9.84 0.18
N THR A 150 -15.45 8.73 0.39
CA THR A 150 -14.81 7.44 0.69
C THR A 150 -14.05 6.91 -0.54
N GLU A 151 -14.60 7.07 -1.75
CA GLU A 151 -13.91 6.69 -3.01
C GLU A 151 -12.63 7.50 -3.22
N ASP A 152 -12.68 8.82 -2.98
CA ASP A 152 -11.49 9.68 -3.04
C ASP A 152 -10.42 9.20 -2.05
N LYS A 153 -10.82 8.87 -0.81
CA LYS A 153 -9.89 8.35 0.21
C LYS A 153 -9.32 6.99 -0.17
N ILE A 154 -10.12 6.10 -0.79
CA ILE A 154 -9.63 4.82 -1.32
C ILE A 154 -8.60 5.08 -2.43
N SER A 155 -8.87 5.99 -3.34
CA SER A 155 -7.97 6.35 -4.44
C SER A 155 -6.62 6.86 -3.93
N TYR A 156 -6.61 7.80 -2.96
CA TYR A 156 -5.36 8.26 -2.32
C TYR A 156 -4.64 7.13 -1.58
N SER A 157 -5.37 6.32 -0.80
CA SER A 157 -4.76 5.21 -0.05
C SER A 157 -4.14 4.17 -0.98
N ARG A 158 -4.76 3.89 -2.15
CA ARG A 158 -4.20 3.02 -3.20
C ARG A 158 -2.86 3.54 -3.73
N GLN A 159 -2.76 4.85 -3.97
CA GLN A 159 -1.51 5.46 -4.42
C GLN A 159 -0.40 5.26 -3.39
N PHE A 160 -0.65 5.59 -2.11
CA PHE A 160 0.33 5.39 -1.04
C PHE A 160 0.72 3.93 -0.84
N TYR A 161 -0.24 3.01 -1.00
CA TYR A 161 0.03 1.57 -0.96
C TYR A 161 0.95 1.16 -2.10
N ASN A 162 0.63 1.55 -3.33
CA ASN A 162 1.43 1.19 -4.50
C ASN A 162 2.85 1.78 -4.43
N ASP A 163 3.01 3.00 -3.91
CA ASP A 163 4.34 3.58 -3.65
C ASP A 163 5.11 2.78 -2.62
N ALA A 164 4.45 2.32 -1.54
CA ALA A 164 5.09 1.48 -0.54
C ALA A 164 5.48 0.11 -1.10
N VAL A 165 4.64 -0.49 -1.95
CA VAL A 165 4.93 -1.76 -2.67
C VAL A 165 6.12 -1.58 -3.59
N LEU A 166 6.16 -0.51 -4.40
CA LEU A 166 7.27 -0.22 -5.30
C LEU A 166 8.59 -0.10 -4.52
N MET A 167 8.59 0.66 -3.41
CA MET A 167 9.78 0.82 -2.57
C MET A 167 10.24 -0.49 -1.94
N TYR A 168 9.31 -1.36 -1.56
CA TYR A 168 9.60 -2.67 -0.98
C TYR A 168 10.13 -3.64 -2.05
N ASN A 169 9.45 -3.75 -3.20
CA ASN A 169 9.85 -4.64 -4.29
C ASN A 169 11.22 -4.24 -4.84
N ASN A 170 11.49 -2.94 -5.02
CA ASN A 170 12.83 -2.46 -5.38
C ASN A 170 13.91 -2.94 -4.41
N LYS A 171 13.65 -3.00 -3.09
CA LYS A 171 14.62 -3.55 -2.13
C LYS A 171 14.76 -5.06 -2.24
N CYS A 172 13.74 -5.78 -2.68
CA CYS A 172 13.83 -7.22 -2.93
C CYS A 172 14.64 -7.55 -4.20
N GLU A 173 14.59 -6.67 -5.22
CA GLU A 173 15.22 -6.90 -6.53
C GLU A 173 16.62 -6.30 -6.66
N GLN A 174 16.86 -5.11 -6.07
CA GLN A 174 18.11 -4.36 -6.26
C GLN A 174 19.30 -4.98 -5.51
N PHE A 175 20.46 -4.99 -6.19
CA PHE A 175 21.73 -5.35 -5.56
C PHE A 175 22.20 -4.20 -4.65
N PRO A 176 22.75 -4.49 -3.48
CA PRO A 176 23.03 -5.82 -2.90
C PRO A 176 21.92 -6.35 -1.97
N SER A 177 20.79 -5.64 -1.78
CA SER A 177 19.72 -6.02 -0.85
C SER A 177 18.95 -7.28 -1.28
N ASN A 178 18.94 -7.61 -2.58
CA ASN A 178 18.34 -8.83 -3.12
C ASN A 178 18.96 -10.12 -2.56
N ILE A 179 20.27 -10.10 -2.24
CA ILE A 179 20.94 -11.23 -1.58
C ILE A 179 20.30 -11.48 -0.21
N ILE A 180 20.09 -10.42 0.57
CA ILE A 180 19.45 -10.51 1.89
C ILE A 180 17.97 -10.93 1.74
N ALA A 181 17.27 -10.38 0.77
CA ALA A 181 15.90 -10.72 0.47
C ALA A 181 15.77 -12.23 0.15
N GLY A 182 16.65 -12.78 -0.69
CA GLY A 182 16.69 -14.20 -1.01
C GLY A 182 17.02 -15.08 0.20
N MET A 183 18.03 -14.70 1.00
CA MET A 183 18.42 -15.45 2.21
C MET A 183 17.30 -15.59 3.25
N PHE A 184 16.49 -14.55 3.42
CA PHE A 184 15.41 -14.51 4.41
C PHE A 184 14.00 -14.68 3.81
N ASN A 185 13.90 -15.08 2.53
CA ASN A 185 12.67 -15.37 1.83
C ASN A 185 11.66 -14.19 1.84
N PHE A 186 12.16 -12.97 1.65
CA PHE A 186 11.29 -11.82 1.36
C PHE A 186 10.80 -11.94 -0.09
N LYS A 187 9.49 -11.96 -0.25
CA LYS A 187 8.82 -12.01 -1.56
C LYS A 187 8.25 -10.65 -1.89
N GLU A 188 8.17 -10.36 -3.17
CA GLU A 188 7.48 -9.18 -3.68
C GLU A 188 6.02 -9.13 -3.23
N ALA A 189 5.50 -7.93 -3.09
CA ALA A 189 4.11 -7.66 -2.79
C ALA A 189 3.36 -7.27 -4.07
N ASP A 190 2.08 -7.66 -4.14
CA ASP A 190 1.21 -7.33 -5.25
C ASP A 190 0.78 -5.86 -5.21
N PHE A 191 0.70 -5.21 -6.36
CA PHE A 191 0.12 -3.89 -6.52
C PHE A 191 -1.40 -3.94 -6.44
N PHE A 192 -2.00 -2.86 -5.96
CA PHE A 192 -3.44 -2.65 -6.07
C PHE A 192 -3.74 -2.12 -7.47
N GLU A 193 -4.33 -2.96 -8.32
CA GLU A 193 -4.55 -2.65 -9.73
C GLU A 193 -5.67 -1.61 -9.92
N ILE A 194 -5.51 -0.76 -10.92
CA ILE A 194 -6.52 0.20 -11.37
C ILE A 194 -7.34 -0.45 -12.49
N ALA A 195 -8.66 -0.24 -12.49
CA ALA A 195 -9.52 -0.73 -13.57
C ALA A 195 -9.02 -0.22 -14.94
N SER A 196 -9.08 -1.09 -15.94
CA SER A 196 -8.56 -0.80 -17.29
C SER A 196 -9.17 0.48 -17.91
N GLY A 197 -10.43 0.80 -17.55
CA GLY A 197 -11.13 2.01 -18.03
C GLY A 197 -10.62 3.31 -17.44
N GLU A 198 -9.98 3.31 -16.27
CA GLU A 198 -9.38 4.52 -15.66
C GLU A 198 -8.03 4.90 -16.29
N ARG A 199 -7.46 4.02 -17.12
CA ARG A 199 -6.20 4.28 -17.86
C ARG A 199 -6.40 5.07 -19.15
N GLU A 200 -7.64 5.17 -19.66
CA GLU A 200 -7.92 5.94 -20.86
C GLU A 200 -8.11 7.40 -20.49
N ALA A 201 -7.30 8.28 -21.09
CA ALA A 201 -7.47 9.71 -20.96
C ALA A 201 -8.87 10.12 -21.50
N PRO A 202 -9.63 11.00 -20.81
CA PRO A 202 -10.91 11.44 -21.30
C PRO A 202 -10.75 12.09 -22.68
N LYS A 203 -11.46 11.58 -23.69
CA LYS A 203 -11.51 12.19 -25.02
C LYS A 203 -12.30 13.49 -24.91
N VAL A 204 -11.59 14.61 -24.88
CA VAL A 204 -12.21 15.92 -24.98
C VAL A 204 -12.59 16.11 -26.46
N GLN A 205 -13.89 16.08 -26.78
CA GLN A 205 -14.42 16.51 -28.05
C GLN A 205 -14.84 17.98 -27.87
N PHE A 206 -14.21 18.86 -28.67
CA PHE A 206 -14.61 20.26 -28.81
C PHE A 206 -15.65 20.39 -29.92
#